data_a617af8a065e32cd9baabfdcc09fea40
#
_entry.id   a617af8a065e32cd9baabfdcc09fea40
#
_cell.length_a   1.000
_cell.length_b   1.000
_cell.length_c   1.000
_cell.angle_alpha   90.00
_cell.angle_beta   90.00
_cell.angle_gamma   90.00
#
_symmetry.space_group_name_H-M   'P 1'
#
loop_
_entity.id
_entity.type
_entity.pdbx_description
1 polymer ?
#
loop_
_entity_poly.entity_id
_entity_poly.type
_entity_poly.pdbx_seq_one_letter_code
_entity_poly.pdbx_strand_id
1 'polypeptide(L)'
;MDDGAKDADTSLGMLSALASQGVRTVYATPHFYADSDSVESFIARREQCYKELLTAMEGRTDLPEVRLGAEIMICKQLINLDLSQLVFDGAPIMMFEYPVSKFESWYTTYTERISANYSAIPIMAHFDRYDWINAKTARLFNSNKSRTYFQMNCEGLEDKKMIKLLLDLYESGVRCVFGTDCHNLADRKPDFDKLNELFEKEKIKLGPLGLQSAPTAYIANALAHSEKRIFSANSFNGLI
;
A
#
# COMPACT_ATOMS: atom_id res chain seq x y z
N MET A 1 5.39 9.24 -14.65
CA MET A 1 6.15 7.98 -14.74
C MET A 1 5.27 6.84 -15.26
N ASP A 2 4.08 6.75 -14.79
CA ASP A 2 3.01 5.84 -15.20
C ASP A 2 1.69 6.61 -15.34
N ASP A 3 0.56 6.05 -14.93
CA ASP A 3 -0.76 6.70 -14.95
C ASP A 3 -1.03 7.64 -13.76
N GLY A 4 -0.05 7.81 -12.87
CA GLY A 4 -0.12 8.71 -11.72
C GLY A 4 -0.04 10.19 -12.07
N ALA A 5 0.51 11.00 -11.16
CA ALA A 5 0.64 12.44 -11.37
C ALA A 5 1.41 12.77 -12.66
N LYS A 6 0.79 13.55 -13.55
CA LYS A 6 1.33 13.88 -14.88
C LYS A 6 2.54 14.82 -14.85
N ASP A 7 2.69 15.60 -13.78
CA ASP A 7 3.73 16.60 -13.58
C ASP A 7 3.99 16.86 -12.08
N ALA A 8 5.05 17.60 -11.80
CA ALA A 8 5.44 17.95 -10.45
C ALA A 8 4.37 18.80 -9.73
N ASP A 9 3.70 19.70 -10.43
CA ASP A 9 2.65 20.57 -9.84
C ASP A 9 1.45 19.73 -9.36
N THR A 10 1.05 18.74 -10.14
CA THR A 10 0.00 17.78 -9.74
C THR A 10 0.45 16.99 -8.51
N SER A 11 1.71 16.50 -8.49
CA SER A 11 2.28 15.80 -7.34
C SER A 11 2.29 16.67 -6.08
N LEU A 12 2.73 17.94 -6.18
CA LEU A 12 2.71 18.89 -5.06
C LEU A 12 1.29 19.14 -4.54
N GLY A 13 0.32 19.24 -5.45
CA GLY A 13 -1.09 19.38 -5.08
C GLY A 13 -1.61 18.19 -4.29
N MET A 14 -1.30 16.96 -4.76
CA MET A 14 -1.66 15.72 -4.07
C MET A 14 -0.98 15.62 -2.70
N LEU A 15 0.32 15.92 -2.61
CA LEU A 15 1.06 15.92 -1.34
C LEU A 15 0.49 16.96 -0.35
N SER A 16 0.12 18.15 -0.84
CA SER A 16 -0.53 19.16 0.00
C SER A 16 -1.90 18.70 0.52
N ALA A 17 -2.69 18.03 -0.32
CA ALA A 17 -3.97 17.44 0.08
C ALA A 17 -3.78 16.33 1.13
N LEU A 18 -2.79 15.45 0.95
CA LEU A 18 -2.46 14.41 1.94
C LEU A 18 -1.96 15.00 3.25
N ALA A 19 -1.12 16.05 3.20
CA ALA A 19 -0.67 16.76 4.39
C ALA A 19 -1.84 17.35 5.18
N SER A 20 -2.82 17.96 4.49
CA SER A 20 -4.03 18.51 5.13
C SER A 20 -4.90 17.45 5.82
N GLN A 21 -4.82 16.19 5.36
CA GLN A 21 -5.47 15.03 5.96
C GLN A 21 -4.62 14.34 7.04
N GLY A 22 -3.48 14.96 7.43
CA GLY A 22 -2.62 14.50 8.52
C GLY A 22 -1.55 13.48 8.11
N VAL A 23 -1.38 13.22 6.83
CA VAL A 23 -0.32 12.32 6.31
C VAL A 23 1.04 13.00 6.47
N ARG A 24 2.02 12.28 7.02
CA ARG A 24 3.39 12.77 7.23
C ARG A 24 4.43 12.09 6.37
N THR A 25 4.15 10.90 5.92
CA THR A 25 5.03 10.14 5.03
C THR A 25 4.18 9.48 3.94
N VAL A 26 4.66 9.59 2.72
CA VAL A 26 4.02 9.06 1.51
C VAL A 26 4.98 8.10 0.85
N TYR A 27 4.50 6.91 0.48
CA TYR A 27 5.23 6.01 -0.40
C TYR A 27 4.72 6.18 -1.82
N ALA A 28 5.61 6.65 -2.71
CA ALA A 28 5.34 6.65 -4.15
C ALA A 28 5.58 5.23 -4.68
N THR A 29 4.54 4.60 -5.19
CA THR A 29 4.54 3.19 -5.62
C THR A 29 4.18 3.04 -7.09
N PRO A 30 4.99 3.57 -8.03
CA PRO A 30 4.72 3.41 -9.44
C PRO A 30 4.68 1.94 -9.85
N HIS A 31 3.88 1.64 -10.89
CA HIS A 31 3.69 0.29 -11.40
C HIS A 31 4.95 -0.29 -12.02
N PHE A 32 5.27 -1.52 -11.64
CA PHE A 32 6.32 -2.32 -12.25
C PHE A 32 5.73 -3.56 -12.92
N TYR A 33 5.88 -3.65 -14.24
CA TYR A 33 5.43 -4.75 -15.10
C TYR A 33 6.64 -5.45 -15.72
N ALA A 34 7.06 -6.58 -15.15
CA ALA A 34 8.27 -7.29 -15.57
C ALA A 34 8.17 -7.94 -16.98
N ASP A 35 6.99 -8.01 -17.57
CA ASP A 35 6.77 -8.49 -18.94
C ASP A 35 7.04 -7.43 -20.01
N SER A 36 7.05 -6.16 -19.63
CA SER A 36 7.23 -5.02 -20.54
C SER A 36 8.40 -4.10 -20.16
N ASP A 37 9.01 -4.31 -18.98
CA ASP A 37 10.04 -3.43 -18.47
C ASP A 37 11.15 -4.20 -17.73
N SER A 38 12.38 -3.72 -17.78
CA SER A 38 13.46 -4.22 -16.93
C SER A 38 13.49 -3.48 -15.59
N VAL A 39 13.99 -4.17 -14.55
CA VAL A 39 14.14 -3.57 -13.21
C VAL A 39 15.03 -2.31 -13.29
N GLU A 40 16.14 -2.37 -14.04
CA GLU A 40 17.09 -1.26 -14.20
C GLU A 40 16.44 -0.05 -14.89
N SER A 41 15.64 -0.30 -15.94
CA SER A 41 14.95 0.76 -16.67
C SER A 41 13.88 1.43 -15.81
N PHE A 42 13.11 0.62 -15.08
CA PHE A 42 12.11 1.10 -14.12
C PHE A 42 12.76 1.99 -13.05
N ILE A 43 13.82 1.51 -12.41
CA ILE A 43 14.53 2.25 -11.36
C ILE A 43 15.05 3.57 -11.89
N ALA A 44 15.71 3.56 -13.06
CA ALA A 44 16.25 4.78 -13.65
C ALA A 44 15.17 5.86 -13.87
N ARG A 45 14.00 5.48 -14.35
CA ARG A 45 12.87 6.41 -14.53
C ARG A 45 12.29 6.87 -13.18
N ARG A 46 12.11 5.96 -12.23
CA ARG A 46 11.59 6.29 -10.90
C ARG A 46 12.50 7.30 -10.20
N GLU A 47 13.80 7.05 -10.19
CA GLU A 47 14.80 7.95 -9.60
C GLU A 47 14.85 9.32 -10.28
N GLN A 48 14.69 9.37 -11.61
CA GLN A 48 14.63 10.62 -12.33
C GLN A 48 13.41 11.46 -11.92
N CYS A 49 12.20 10.83 -11.93
CA CYS A 49 10.97 11.51 -11.50
C CYS A 49 11.03 11.94 -10.02
N TYR A 50 11.66 11.13 -9.17
CA TYR A 50 11.84 11.47 -7.77
C TYR A 50 12.74 12.69 -7.57
N LYS A 51 13.85 12.81 -8.31
CA LYS A 51 14.71 14.00 -8.27
C LYS A 51 13.97 15.26 -8.71
N GLU A 52 13.16 15.17 -9.76
CA GLU A 52 12.32 16.28 -10.22
C GLU A 52 11.32 16.71 -9.15
N LEU A 53 10.66 15.74 -8.48
CA LEU A 53 9.75 16.00 -7.38
C LEU A 53 10.47 16.66 -6.20
N LEU A 54 11.64 16.14 -5.79
CA LEU A 54 12.40 16.74 -4.68
C LEU A 54 12.81 18.17 -4.98
N THR A 55 13.20 18.47 -6.23
CA THR A 55 13.51 19.85 -6.67
C THR A 55 12.26 20.75 -6.53
N ALA A 56 11.09 20.26 -6.93
CA ALA A 56 9.84 21.01 -6.79
C ALA A 56 9.41 21.18 -5.33
N MET A 57 9.84 20.30 -4.44
CA MET A 57 9.57 20.38 -2.99
C MET A 57 10.54 21.30 -2.25
N GLU A 58 11.59 21.82 -2.88
CA GLU A 58 12.58 22.67 -2.21
C GLU A 58 11.92 23.87 -1.51
N GLY A 59 12.28 24.07 -0.23
CA GLY A 59 11.71 25.14 0.60
C GLY A 59 10.30 24.89 1.15
N ARG A 60 9.65 23.78 0.80
CA ARG A 60 8.33 23.40 1.31
C ARG A 60 8.49 22.53 2.57
N THR A 61 8.13 23.08 3.72
CA THR A 61 8.18 22.37 5.01
C THR A 61 6.82 21.84 5.47
N ASP A 62 5.80 22.12 4.69
CA ASP A 62 4.40 21.77 4.92
C ASP A 62 3.99 20.46 4.24
N LEU A 63 4.86 19.87 3.42
CA LEU A 63 4.61 18.63 2.69
C LEU A 63 5.08 17.40 3.48
N PRO A 64 4.47 16.23 3.24
CA PRO A 64 4.93 14.98 3.83
C PRO A 64 6.28 14.57 3.25
N GLU A 65 7.03 13.77 4.00
CA GLU A 65 8.18 13.06 3.46
C GLU A 65 7.73 12.10 2.36
N VAL A 66 8.43 12.08 1.23
CA VAL A 66 8.18 11.12 0.17
C VAL A 66 9.27 10.05 0.17
N ARG A 67 8.87 8.80 0.19
CA ARG A 67 9.74 7.61 0.08
C ARG A 67 9.35 6.81 -1.14
N LEU A 68 10.29 6.02 -1.64
CA LEU A 68 10.06 5.20 -2.82
C LEU A 68 9.63 3.79 -2.45
N GLY A 69 8.77 3.25 -3.28
CA GLY A 69 8.37 1.86 -3.34
C GLY A 69 8.13 1.45 -4.78
N ALA A 70 7.38 0.40 -4.97
CA ALA A 70 6.84 -0.02 -6.25
C ALA A 70 5.57 -0.84 -6.03
N GLU A 71 4.61 -0.72 -6.92
CA GLU A 71 3.49 -1.64 -7.04
C GLU A 71 3.83 -2.67 -8.12
N ILE A 72 4.07 -3.91 -7.69
CA ILE A 72 4.65 -4.96 -8.52
C ILE A 72 3.53 -5.86 -9.04
N MET A 73 3.26 -5.84 -10.35
CA MET A 73 2.34 -6.80 -10.97
C MET A 73 2.90 -8.21 -10.86
N ILE A 74 2.15 -9.09 -10.21
CA ILE A 74 2.60 -10.47 -10.00
C ILE A 74 2.71 -11.23 -11.33
N CYS A 75 3.89 -11.75 -11.63
CA CYS A 75 4.11 -12.64 -12.75
C CYS A 75 5.21 -13.67 -12.44
N LYS A 76 5.28 -14.72 -13.24
CA LYS A 76 6.23 -15.82 -12.98
C LYS A 76 7.70 -15.45 -13.18
N GLN A 77 7.96 -14.42 -13.97
CA GLN A 77 9.33 -13.96 -14.27
C GLN A 77 10.00 -13.34 -13.05
N LEU A 78 9.23 -12.72 -12.14
CA LEU A 78 9.74 -12.01 -10.96
C LEU A 78 10.71 -12.84 -10.11
N ILE A 79 10.55 -14.17 -10.07
CA ILE A 79 11.37 -15.03 -9.23
C ILE A 79 12.83 -15.11 -9.68
N ASN A 80 13.11 -14.71 -10.93
CA ASN A 80 14.43 -14.71 -11.53
C ASN A 80 15.06 -13.31 -11.59
N LEU A 81 14.36 -12.28 -11.09
CA LEU A 81 14.83 -10.90 -11.11
C LEU A 81 15.37 -10.49 -9.73
N ASP A 82 16.32 -9.56 -9.73
CA ASP A 82 16.69 -8.86 -8.50
C ASP A 82 15.71 -7.71 -8.24
N LEU A 83 14.84 -7.89 -7.25
CA LEU A 83 13.81 -6.92 -6.85
C LEU A 83 14.21 -6.14 -5.60
N SER A 84 15.47 -6.19 -5.18
CA SER A 84 15.94 -5.57 -3.94
C SER A 84 15.61 -4.07 -3.85
N GLN A 85 15.70 -3.36 -4.97
CA GLN A 85 15.39 -1.93 -5.06
C GLN A 85 13.88 -1.62 -5.23
N LEU A 86 13.03 -2.64 -5.26
CA LEU A 86 11.56 -2.50 -5.25
C LEU A 86 10.96 -2.69 -3.84
N VAL A 87 11.79 -3.06 -2.87
CA VAL A 87 11.43 -3.01 -1.44
C VAL A 87 11.26 -1.56 -1.04
N PHE A 88 10.28 -1.25 -0.21
CA PHE A 88 9.99 0.12 0.22
C PHE A 88 11.16 0.72 1.00
N ASP A 89 11.50 1.96 0.70
CA ASP A 89 12.57 2.68 1.37
C ASP A 89 12.34 2.78 2.88
N GLY A 90 13.29 2.25 3.65
CA GLY A 90 13.24 2.27 5.11
C GLY A 90 12.20 1.34 5.73
N ALA A 91 11.59 0.44 4.95
CA ALA A 91 10.63 -0.54 5.44
C ALA A 91 10.76 -1.89 4.72
N PRO A 92 10.72 -3.03 5.42
CA PRO A 92 10.77 -4.34 4.80
C PRO A 92 9.40 -4.71 4.20
N ILE A 93 8.96 -3.97 3.20
CA ILE A 93 7.64 -4.11 2.57
C ILE A 93 7.82 -4.27 1.06
N MET A 94 7.03 -5.15 0.47
CA MET A 94 6.83 -5.27 -0.97
C MET A 94 5.33 -5.27 -1.28
N MET A 95 4.90 -4.40 -2.19
CA MET A 95 3.50 -4.32 -2.62
C MET A 95 3.32 -5.06 -3.94
N PHE A 96 2.29 -5.91 -3.99
CA PHE A 96 1.97 -6.72 -5.15
C PHE A 96 0.55 -6.43 -5.64
N GLU A 97 0.43 -6.20 -6.93
CA GLU A 97 -0.83 -6.16 -7.66
C GLU A 97 -1.09 -7.50 -8.36
N TYR A 98 -2.36 -7.83 -8.57
CA TYR A 98 -2.80 -9.09 -9.19
C TYR A 98 -3.80 -8.83 -10.31
N PRO A 99 -3.93 -9.73 -11.30
CA PRO A 99 -4.99 -9.64 -12.30
C PRO A 99 -6.38 -9.60 -11.65
N VAL A 100 -7.18 -8.60 -12.02
CA VAL A 100 -8.47 -8.29 -11.38
C VAL A 100 -9.47 -9.44 -11.52
N SER A 101 -9.58 -10.03 -12.72
CA SER A 101 -10.68 -10.93 -13.08
C SER A 101 -10.50 -12.38 -12.66
N LYS A 102 -9.28 -12.80 -12.31
CA LYS A 102 -9.00 -14.24 -12.10
C LYS A 102 -7.97 -14.51 -11.02
N PHE A 103 -8.32 -15.38 -10.08
CA PHE A 103 -7.38 -15.94 -9.11
C PHE A 103 -6.64 -17.14 -9.69
N GLU A 104 -5.34 -17.15 -9.50
CA GLU A 104 -4.47 -18.30 -9.80
C GLU A 104 -3.76 -18.75 -8.51
N SER A 105 -3.79 -20.05 -8.22
CA SER A 105 -3.26 -20.57 -6.95
C SER A 105 -1.75 -20.30 -6.75
N TRP A 106 -1.00 -20.13 -7.83
CA TRP A 106 0.43 -19.83 -7.75
C TRP A 106 0.73 -18.42 -7.24
N TYR A 107 -0.25 -17.49 -7.24
CA TYR A 107 -0.05 -16.13 -6.69
C TYR A 107 0.45 -16.20 -5.25
N THR A 108 -0.18 -17.01 -4.42
CA THR A 108 0.18 -17.13 -3.00
C THR A 108 1.61 -17.64 -2.81
N THR A 109 1.99 -18.69 -3.54
CA THR A 109 3.32 -19.29 -3.47
C THR A 109 4.42 -18.33 -3.95
N TYR A 110 4.15 -17.61 -5.04
CA TYR A 110 5.13 -16.65 -5.59
C TYR A 110 5.27 -15.43 -4.69
N THR A 111 4.18 -14.87 -4.20
CA THR A 111 4.20 -13.76 -3.25
C THR A 111 5.02 -14.13 -2.01
N GLU A 112 4.74 -15.29 -1.41
CA GLU A 112 5.50 -15.77 -0.24
C GLU A 112 6.98 -15.96 -0.56
N ARG A 113 7.30 -16.64 -1.65
CA ARG A 113 8.68 -16.95 -2.02
C ARG A 113 9.47 -15.69 -2.35
N ILE A 114 8.91 -14.77 -3.12
CA ILE A 114 9.58 -13.52 -3.49
C ILE A 114 9.81 -12.69 -2.22
N SER A 115 8.77 -12.46 -1.42
CA SER A 115 8.90 -11.65 -0.20
C SER A 115 9.90 -12.23 0.78
N ALA A 116 9.94 -13.55 0.93
CA ALA A 116 10.89 -14.23 1.82
C ALA A 116 12.36 -14.02 1.39
N ASN A 117 12.64 -13.98 0.08
CA ASN A 117 14.00 -13.72 -0.42
C ASN A 117 14.55 -12.35 0.03
N TYR A 118 13.67 -11.38 0.27
CA TYR A 118 14.03 -10.03 0.70
C TYR A 118 13.69 -9.76 2.17
N SER A 119 13.28 -10.79 2.91
CA SER A 119 12.79 -10.64 4.29
C SER A 119 11.68 -9.57 4.40
N ALA A 120 10.91 -9.40 3.33
CA ALA A 120 9.87 -8.38 3.24
C ALA A 120 8.49 -8.90 3.63
N ILE A 121 7.66 -7.99 4.11
CA ILE A 121 6.24 -8.22 4.38
C ILE A 121 5.47 -7.93 3.08
N PRO A 122 4.76 -8.91 2.50
CA PRO A 122 3.97 -8.66 1.31
C PRO A 122 2.70 -7.88 1.66
N ILE A 123 2.38 -6.89 0.83
CA ILE A 123 1.09 -6.19 0.81
C ILE A 123 0.40 -6.51 -0.52
N MET A 124 -0.85 -6.95 -0.45
CA MET A 124 -1.75 -7.03 -1.60
C MET A 124 -2.35 -5.64 -1.82
N ALA A 125 -2.05 -5.01 -2.95
CA ALA A 125 -2.60 -3.71 -3.33
C ALA A 125 -4.11 -3.81 -3.56
N HIS A 126 -4.85 -2.75 -3.24
CA HIS A 126 -6.27 -2.51 -3.53
C HIS A 126 -7.14 -3.77 -3.68
N PHE A 127 -7.15 -4.62 -2.64
CA PHE A 127 -7.85 -5.91 -2.71
C PHE A 127 -9.36 -5.77 -3.03
N ASP A 128 -9.92 -4.62 -2.78
CA ASP A 128 -11.30 -4.25 -3.09
C ASP A 128 -11.62 -4.23 -4.60
N ARG A 129 -10.59 -4.22 -5.46
CA ARG A 129 -10.76 -4.27 -6.92
C ARG A 129 -10.81 -5.69 -7.50
N TYR A 130 -10.49 -6.73 -6.74
CA TYR A 130 -10.41 -8.09 -7.28
C TYR A 130 -11.75 -8.82 -7.25
N ASP A 131 -12.26 -9.23 -8.41
CA ASP A 131 -13.52 -9.98 -8.55
C ASP A 131 -13.51 -11.31 -7.79
N TRP A 132 -12.34 -11.89 -7.59
CA TRP A 132 -12.12 -13.18 -6.95
C TRP A 132 -11.89 -13.11 -5.45
N ILE A 133 -11.77 -11.92 -4.88
CA ILE A 133 -11.45 -11.79 -3.45
C ILE A 133 -12.62 -12.18 -2.56
N ASN A 134 -12.36 -13.01 -1.60
CA ASN A 134 -13.27 -13.42 -0.54
C ASN A 134 -12.47 -13.99 0.63
N ALA A 135 -13.15 -14.28 1.75
CA ALA A 135 -12.49 -14.80 2.96
C ALA A 135 -11.72 -16.12 2.71
N LYS A 136 -12.14 -16.95 1.77
CA LYS A 136 -11.44 -18.21 1.44
C LYS A 136 -10.14 -17.94 0.70
N THR A 137 -10.16 -17.13 -0.36
CA THR A 137 -8.96 -16.78 -1.13
C THR A 137 -7.99 -15.96 -0.29
N ALA A 138 -8.46 -15.02 0.52
CA ALA A 138 -7.63 -14.24 1.42
C ALA A 138 -6.86 -15.11 2.43
N ARG A 139 -7.52 -16.13 3.00
CA ARG A 139 -6.85 -17.08 3.92
C ARG A 139 -5.72 -17.86 3.26
N LEU A 140 -5.76 -18.08 1.94
CA LEU A 140 -4.67 -18.75 1.22
C LEU A 140 -3.37 -17.95 1.26
N PHE A 141 -3.46 -16.61 1.25
CA PHE A 141 -2.30 -15.72 1.39
C PHE A 141 -1.75 -15.63 2.82
N ASN A 142 -2.51 -16.11 3.80
CA ASN A 142 -2.11 -16.14 5.21
C ASN A 142 -1.92 -17.57 5.75
N SER A 143 -1.92 -18.59 4.86
CA SER A 143 -1.62 -19.96 5.24
C SER A 143 -0.11 -20.17 5.37
N ASN A 144 0.30 -20.90 6.39
CA ASN A 144 1.62 -21.49 6.58
C ASN A 144 2.79 -20.61 7.04
N LYS A 145 2.93 -19.40 6.78
CA LYS A 145 4.01 -18.48 7.22
C LYS A 145 3.91 -17.11 6.54
N SER A 146 3.17 -17.01 5.45
CA SER A 146 2.93 -15.75 4.80
C SER A 146 2.04 -14.88 5.69
N ARG A 147 2.47 -13.66 5.93
CA ARG A 147 1.69 -12.64 6.64
C ARG A 147 1.38 -11.52 5.68
N THR A 148 0.66 -11.86 4.61
CA THR A 148 0.24 -10.85 3.64
C THR A 148 -0.73 -9.87 4.30
N TYR A 149 -0.44 -8.59 4.16
CA TYR A 149 -1.37 -7.51 4.47
C TYR A 149 -2.24 -7.23 3.27
N PHE A 150 -3.47 -6.83 3.53
CA PHE A 150 -4.46 -6.52 2.49
C PHE A 150 -4.72 -5.03 2.51
N GLN A 151 -4.27 -4.32 1.48
CA GLN A 151 -4.52 -2.89 1.35
C GLN A 151 -5.84 -2.68 0.61
N MET A 152 -6.73 -1.90 1.22
CA MET A 152 -8.01 -1.46 0.70
C MET A 152 -7.95 0.02 0.37
N ASN A 153 -8.50 0.41 -0.77
CA ASN A 153 -8.68 1.81 -1.08
C ASN A 153 -9.78 2.44 -0.22
N CYS A 154 -9.64 3.71 0.12
CA CYS A 154 -10.66 4.40 0.90
C CYS A 154 -12.01 4.40 0.19
N GLU A 155 -12.04 4.48 -1.15
CA GLU A 155 -13.27 4.37 -1.95
C GLU A 155 -13.98 3.02 -1.84
N GLY A 156 -13.24 1.93 -1.60
CA GLY A 156 -13.81 0.59 -1.35
C GLY A 156 -14.76 0.55 -0.15
N LEU A 157 -14.64 1.52 0.76
CA LEU A 157 -15.53 1.67 1.91
C LEU A 157 -16.94 2.19 1.55
N GLU A 158 -17.19 2.57 0.31
CA GLU A 158 -18.52 2.90 -0.19
C GLU A 158 -19.33 1.64 -0.50
N ASP A 159 -18.69 0.49 -0.72
CA ASP A 159 -19.34 -0.79 -0.96
C ASP A 159 -19.56 -1.58 0.34
N LYS A 160 -20.83 -1.76 0.72
CA LYS A 160 -21.21 -2.56 1.90
C LYS A 160 -20.71 -4.00 1.87
N LYS A 161 -20.51 -4.59 0.67
CA LYS A 161 -19.94 -5.93 0.54
C LYS A 161 -18.47 -5.94 0.90
N MET A 162 -17.73 -4.90 0.49
CA MET A 162 -16.33 -4.74 0.84
C MET A 162 -16.14 -4.45 2.33
N ILE A 163 -17.00 -3.62 2.94
CA ILE A 163 -17.00 -3.43 4.39
C ILE A 163 -17.21 -4.76 5.12
N LYS A 164 -18.21 -5.55 4.69
CA LYS A 164 -18.47 -6.86 5.29
C LYS A 164 -17.24 -7.78 5.13
N LEU A 165 -16.65 -7.85 3.94
CA LEU A 165 -15.46 -8.64 3.71
C LEU A 165 -14.30 -8.19 4.59
N LEU A 166 -14.08 -6.88 4.71
CA LEU A 166 -13.06 -6.30 5.59
C LEU A 166 -13.23 -6.77 7.04
N LEU A 167 -14.46 -6.74 7.56
CA LEU A 167 -14.77 -7.21 8.92
C LEU A 167 -14.56 -8.71 9.07
N ASP A 168 -15.01 -9.52 8.11
CA ASP A 168 -14.80 -10.98 8.09
C ASP A 168 -13.31 -11.34 8.06
N LEU A 169 -12.49 -10.58 7.30
CA LEU A 169 -11.04 -10.74 7.25
C LEU A 169 -10.40 -10.39 8.59
N TYR A 170 -10.80 -9.27 9.16
CA TYR A 170 -10.32 -8.81 10.45
C TYR A 170 -10.61 -9.82 11.57
N GLU A 171 -11.85 -10.30 11.68
CA GLU A 171 -12.25 -11.35 12.65
C GLU A 171 -11.47 -12.66 12.45
N SER A 172 -11.07 -12.94 11.21
CA SER A 172 -10.23 -14.10 10.87
C SER A 172 -8.74 -13.89 11.17
N GLY A 173 -8.34 -12.73 11.72
CA GLY A 173 -6.94 -12.40 12.03
C GLY A 173 -6.11 -11.98 10.81
N VAL A 174 -6.75 -11.73 9.66
CA VAL A 174 -6.09 -11.15 8.48
C VAL A 174 -5.85 -9.66 8.74
N ARG A 175 -4.68 -9.19 8.38
CA ARG A 175 -4.28 -7.79 8.59
C ARG A 175 -4.64 -6.95 7.38
N CYS A 176 -5.40 -5.90 7.62
CA CYS A 176 -5.80 -4.95 6.60
C CYS A 176 -5.18 -3.58 6.87
N VAL A 177 -4.85 -2.89 5.80
CA VAL A 177 -4.35 -1.51 5.80
C VAL A 177 -5.15 -0.70 4.79
N PHE A 178 -5.13 0.63 4.91
CA PHE A 178 -5.84 1.50 3.99
C PHE A 178 -4.85 2.34 3.20
N GLY A 179 -5.22 2.66 1.97
CA GLY A 179 -4.50 3.55 1.08
C GLY A 179 -5.47 4.38 0.25
N THR A 180 -4.99 5.42 -0.37
CA THR A 180 -5.81 6.24 -1.29
C THR A 180 -5.67 5.79 -2.72
N ASP A 181 -4.52 5.20 -3.07
CA ASP A 181 -4.18 4.90 -4.47
C ASP A 181 -4.43 6.12 -5.37
N CYS A 182 -4.05 7.31 -4.85
CA CYS A 182 -4.34 8.56 -5.52
C CYS A 182 -3.41 8.79 -6.72
N HIS A 183 -3.97 9.25 -7.84
CA HIS A 183 -3.26 9.46 -9.09
C HIS A 183 -3.36 10.90 -9.58
N ASN A 184 -4.35 11.64 -9.11
CA ASN A 184 -4.64 13.00 -9.54
C ASN A 184 -5.41 13.78 -8.47
N LEU A 185 -5.88 14.98 -8.81
CA LEU A 185 -6.69 15.83 -7.95
C LEU A 185 -8.18 15.84 -8.31
N ALA A 186 -8.62 14.91 -9.15
CA ALA A 186 -9.99 14.83 -9.66
C ALA A 186 -10.71 13.57 -9.17
N ASP A 187 -10.71 12.53 -9.98
CA ASP A 187 -11.45 11.28 -9.75
C ASP A 187 -10.71 10.28 -8.83
N ARG A 188 -9.36 10.26 -8.90
CA ARG A 188 -8.51 9.45 -8.01
C ARG A 188 -7.69 10.35 -7.09
N LYS A 189 -8.38 11.19 -6.32
CA LYS A 189 -7.78 12.17 -5.41
C LYS A 189 -7.45 11.55 -4.05
N PRO A 190 -6.57 12.18 -3.25
CA PRO A 190 -6.39 11.83 -1.84
C PRO A 190 -7.71 11.91 -1.05
N ASP A 191 -8.11 10.84 -0.35
CA ASP A 191 -9.45 10.73 0.23
C ASP A 191 -9.49 10.04 1.62
N PHE A 192 -8.43 10.16 2.41
CA PHE A 192 -8.42 9.65 3.79
C PHE A 192 -9.52 10.26 4.67
N ASP A 193 -10.09 11.40 4.29
CA ASP A 193 -11.23 11.98 4.99
C ASP A 193 -12.44 11.05 4.96
N LYS A 194 -12.67 10.31 3.86
CA LYS A 194 -13.73 9.29 3.77
C LYS A 194 -13.56 8.18 4.81
N LEU A 195 -12.32 7.77 5.05
CA LEU A 195 -12.01 6.78 6.08
C LEU A 195 -12.37 7.31 7.47
N ASN A 196 -12.00 8.56 7.78
CA ASN A 196 -12.33 9.20 9.04
C ASN A 196 -13.85 9.33 9.23
N GLU A 197 -14.57 9.77 8.21
CA GLU A 197 -16.04 9.87 8.24
C GLU A 197 -16.71 8.51 8.50
N LEU A 198 -16.20 7.44 7.88
CA LEU A 198 -16.75 6.10 8.08
C LEU A 198 -16.53 5.61 9.51
N PHE A 199 -15.32 5.78 10.06
CA PHE A 199 -15.02 5.39 11.43
C PHE A 199 -15.87 6.15 12.45
N GLU A 200 -16.13 7.42 12.23
CA GLU A 200 -17.01 8.23 13.08
C GLU A 200 -18.48 7.83 12.94
N LYS A 201 -18.97 7.65 11.71
CA LYS A 201 -20.38 7.39 11.39
C LYS A 201 -20.84 6.00 11.78
N GLU A 202 -20.08 4.98 11.43
CA GLU A 202 -20.46 3.58 11.63
C GLU A 202 -20.15 3.10 13.04
N LYS A 203 -19.43 3.91 13.87
CA LYS A 203 -18.89 3.46 15.16
C LYS A 203 -18.36 2.04 15.02
N ILE A 204 -17.63 1.80 13.92
CA ILE A 204 -17.08 0.48 13.65
C ILE A 204 -16.33 0.14 14.91
N LYS A 205 -16.94 -0.69 15.74
CA LYS A 205 -16.33 -1.31 16.89
C LYS A 205 -15.33 -2.32 16.33
N LEU A 206 -14.32 -1.79 15.66
CA LEU A 206 -13.06 -2.48 15.53
C LEU A 206 -12.65 -2.68 16.98
N GLY A 207 -12.96 -3.83 17.52
CA GLY A 207 -12.87 -4.19 18.93
C GLY A 207 -11.66 -3.68 19.67
N PRO A 208 -11.14 -4.29 20.75
CA PRO A 208 -10.14 -3.71 21.66
C PRO A 208 -8.78 -3.36 21.04
N LEU A 209 -8.69 -3.26 19.74
CA LEU A 209 -7.51 -2.77 19.00
C LEU A 209 -7.26 -1.26 19.15
N GLY A 210 -7.99 -0.60 20.06
CA GLY A 210 -7.59 0.73 20.51
C GLY A 210 -7.28 1.70 19.38
N LEU A 211 -8.13 1.80 18.33
CA LEU A 211 -8.08 2.88 17.36
C LEU A 211 -8.55 4.19 18.03
N GLN A 212 -7.87 4.57 19.09
CA GLN A 212 -8.01 5.91 19.69
C GLN A 212 -7.14 6.94 19.00
N SER A 213 -6.41 6.56 17.95
CA SER A 213 -5.60 7.48 17.16
C SER A 213 -5.49 6.96 15.73
N ALA A 214 -5.72 7.81 14.79
CA ALA A 214 -5.64 7.71 13.33
C ALA A 214 -5.18 6.39 12.69
N PRO A 215 -5.70 6.03 11.49
CA PRO A 215 -5.40 4.78 10.74
C PRO A 215 -3.91 4.42 10.64
N THR A 216 -3.06 5.42 10.68
CA THR A 216 -1.60 5.34 10.70
C THR A 216 -1.00 4.59 11.89
N ALA A 217 -1.62 4.64 13.07
CA ALA A 217 -1.14 3.88 14.24
C ALA A 217 -1.33 2.37 14.08
N TYR A 218 -2.24 1.94 13.20
CA TYR A 218 -2.54 0.52 13.02
C TYR A 218 -1.43 -0.20 12.25
N ILE A 219 -0.86 0.40 11.21
CA ILE A 219 0.28 -0.18 10.48
C ILE A 219 1.50 -0.21 11.38
N ALA A 220 1.79 0.87 12.10
CA ALA A 220 2.90 0.94 13.03
C ALA A 220 2.78 -0.11 14.15
N ASN A 221 1.60 -0.28 14.76
CA ASN A 221 1.37 -1.27 15.80
C ASN A 221 1.39 -2.71 15.28
N ALA A 222 0.85 -2.96 14.07
CA ALA A 222 0.86 -4.28 13.46
C ALA A 222 2.29 -4.72 13.09
N LEU A 223 3.13 -3.82 12.62
CA LEU A 223 4.55 -4.07 12.32
C LEU A 223 5.39 -4.17 13.60
N ALA A 224 5.14 -3.34 14.61
CA ALA A 224 5.85 -3.38 15.89
C ALA A 224 5.59 -4.64 16.71
N HIS A 225 4.41 -5.26 16.58
CA HIS A 225 4.10 -6.53 17.25
C HIS A 225 4.70 -7.75 16.55
N SER A 226 5.04 -7.66 15.27
CA SER A 226 5.67 -8.76 14.53
C SER A 226 7.17 -8.90 14.79
N GLU A 227 7.86 -7.81 15.16
CA GLU A 227 9.29 -7.82 15.46
C GLU A 227 9.63 -6.84 16.58
N LYS A 228 9.99 -7.35 17.74
CA LYS A 228 10.41 -6.58 18.93
C LYS A 228 11.67 -5.71 18.74
N ARG A 229 12.20 -5.49 17.53
CA ARG A 229 13.55 -4.92 17.37
C ARG A 229 13.78 -3.79 16.36
N ILE A 230 12.88 -3.35 15.50
CA ILE A 230 13.32 -2.45 14.40
C ILE A 230 12.57 -1.12 14.24
N PHE A 231 11.38 -0.90 14.78
CA PHE A 231 10.67 0.35 14.49
C PHE A 231 10.21 1.12 15.71
N SER A 232 10.68 2.37 15.83
CA SER A 232 10.04 3.35 16.72
C SER A 232 8.68 3.75 16.14
N ALA A 233 7.67 3.88 16.99
CA ALA A 233 6.28 4.17 16.64
C ALA A 233 6.04 5.47 15.81
N ASN A 234 7.09 6.21 15.51
CA ASN A 234 7.05 7.51 14.82
C ASN A 234 7.35 7.43 13.31
N SER A 235 7.57 6.25 12.74
CA SER A 235 8.09 6.10 11.37
C SER A 235 7.06 5.77 10.30
N PHE A 236 5.80 5.52 10.64
CA PHE A 236 4.79 5.09 9.68
C PHE A 236 3.50 5.89 9.82
N ASN A 237 3.42 6.97 9.06
CA ASN A 237 2.22 7.75 8.92
C ASN A 237 1.85 7.85 7.44
N GLY A 238 1.11 6.89 6.94
CA GLY A 238 0.54 6.90 5.59
C GLY A 238 1.26 5.99 4.58
N LEU A 239 0.57 4.96 4.13
CA LEU A 239 0.85 4.22 2.91
C LEU A 239 -0.07 4.76 1.82
N ILE A 240 0.45 5.11 0.68
CA ILE A 240 -0.33 5.45 -0.52
C ILE A 240 -0.34 4.26 -1.43
#